data_00fb1913786a82414103a31a3b01f888
#
_entry.id   00fb1913786a82414103a31a3b01f888
#
_cell.length_a   1.000
_cell.length_b   1.000
_cell.length_c   1.000
_cell.angle_alpha   90.00
_cell.angle_beta   90.00
_cell.angle_gamma   90.00
#
_symmetry.space_group_name_H-M   'P 1'
#
loop_
_entity.id
_entity.type
_entity.pdbx_description
1 polymer ?
#
loop_
_entity_poly.entity_id
_entity_poly.type
_entity_poly.pdbx_seq_one_letter_code
_entity_poly.pdbx_strand_id
1 'polypeptide(L)'
;MVIVSNTSPISNLAKVGQLSLMQQIYGRILIPCAVHEELLDERAGETVITAVQSATWLEIQSVQNRELVDELRTRVNVGEAEAIALAVEVEANRLLIDEQLGRQAATDLGLNASGE
;
A
#
# COMPACT_ATOMS: atom_id res chain seq x y z
N MET A 1 -3.07 8.00 14.00
CA MET A 1 -3.66 7.87 12.66
C MET A 1 -3.16 6.58 12.01
N VAL A 2 -4.05 5.81 11.42
CA VAL A 2 -3.72 4.54 10.75
C VAL A 2 -3.70 4.77 9.24
N ILE A 3 -2.56 4.53 8.62
CA ILE A 3 -2.34 4.73 7.19
C ILE A 3 -1.94 3.40 6.57
N VAL A 4 -2.59 3.04 5.47
CA VAL A 4 -2.25 1.86 4.66
C VAL A 4 -1.81 2.34 3.28
N SER A 5 -0.78 1.73 2.70
CA SER A 5 -0.30 2.09 1.38
C SER A 5 -0.24 0.90 0.44
N ASN A 6 -0.55 1.14 -0.83
CA ASN A 6 -0.27 0.26 -1.94
C ASN A 6 1.19 0.42 -2.39
N THR A 7 1.59 -0.36 -3.38
CA THR A 7 2.97 -0.40 -3.91
C THR A 7 3.39 0.91 -4.58
N SER A 8 2.57 1.45 -5.48
CA SER A 8 2.96 2.58 -6.34
C SER A 8 3.37 3.84 -5.60
N PRO A 9 2.63 4.32 -4.57
CA PRO A 9 3.06 5.51 -3.86
C PRO A 9 4.46 5.38 -3.25
N ILE A 10 4.76 4.21 -2.69
CA ILE A 10 6.05 3.94 -2.08
C ILE A 10 7.14 3.86 -3.13
N SER A 11 6.93 3.07 -4.20
CA SER A 11 7.95 2.88 -5.23
C SER A 11 8.25 4.18 -5.98
N ASN A 12 7.24 5.00 -6.25
CA ASN A 12 7.43 6.26 -6.96
C ASN A 12 8.31 7.22 -6.17
N LEU A 13 8.08 7.35 -4.86
CA LEU A 13 8.91 8.20 -4.02
C LEU A 13 10.31 7.62 -3.82
N ALA A 14 10.41 6.31 -3.66
CA ALA A 14 11.71 5.64 -3.50
C ALA A 14 12.60 5.84 -4.73
N LYS A 15 12.03 5.78 -5.93
CA LYS A 15 12.79 5.96 -7.18
C LYS A 15 13.45 7.32 -7.29
N VAL A 16 12.88 8.35 -6.69
CA VAL A 16 13.42 9.71 -6.73
C VAL A 16 14.12 10.09 -5.41
N GLY A 17 14.37 9.12 -4.54
CA GLY A 17 15.08 9.35 -3.28
C GLY A 17 14.30 10.16 -2.25
N GLN A 18 12.96 10.15 -2.31
CA GLN A 18 12.10 10.96 -1.46
C GLN A 18 11.16 10.13 -0.58
N LEU A 19 11.47 8.86 -0.36
CA LEU A 19 10.59 7.98 0.43
C LEU A 19 10.39 8.51 1.86
N SER A 20 11.40 9.15 2.45
CA SER A 20 11.30 9.70 3.79
C SER A 20 10.22 10.77 3.95
N LEU A 21 9.75 11.37 2.86
CA LEU A 21 8.62 12.30 2.92
C LEU A 21 7.35 11.65 3.44
N MET A 22 7.13 10.38 3.13
CA MET A 22 5.97 9.64 3.65
C MET A 22 6.04 9.52 5.17
N GLN A 23 7.22 9.23 5.69
CA GLN A 23 7.43 9.15 7.14
C GLN A 23 7.17 10.51 7.80
N GLN A 24 7.66 11.58 7.19
CA GLN A 24 7.48 12.93 7.72
C GLN A 24 6.01 13.36 7.76
N ILE A 25 5.23 12.96 6.76
CA ILE A 25 3.82 13.35 6.65
C ILE A 25 2.93 12.44 7.50
N TYR A 26 3.14 11.12 7.44
CA TYR A 26 2.22 10.14 7.99
C TYR A 26 2.74 9.39 9.21
N GLY A 27 4.05 9.43 9.46
CA GLY A 27 4.66 8.59 10.50
C GLY A 27 4.74 7.14 10.05
N ARG A 28 4.13 6.23 10.81
CA ARG A 28 4.10 4.81 10.49
C ARG A 28 3.06 4.51 9.41
N ILE A 29 3.41 3.59 8.52
CA ILE A 29 2.53 3.17 7.42
C ILE A 29 2.47 1.65 7.42
N LEU A 30 1.25 1.11 7.32
CA LEU A 30 1.02 -0.33 7.19
C LEU A 30 1.01 -0.71 5.73
N ILE A 31 1.65 -1.82 5.41
CA ILE A 31 1.59 -2.41 4.08
C ILE A 31 1.26 -3.91 4.20
N PRO A 32 0.41 -4.43 3.31
CA PRO A 32 0.12 -5.86 3.32
C PRO A 32 1.28 -6.66 2.73
N CYS A 33 1.26 -7.97 2.95
CA CYS A 33 2.34 -8.86 2.48
C CYS A 33 2.57 -8.77 0.98
N ALA A 34 1.51 -8.72 0.17
CA ALA A 34 1.65 -8.65 -1.28
C ALA A 34 2.35 -7.37 -1.73
N VAL A 35 2.08 -6.24 -1.07
CA VAL A 35 2.77 -4.97 -1.37
C VAL A 35 4.24 -5.08 -1.00
N HIS A 36 4.55 -5.64 0.16
CA HIS A 36 5.94 -5.84 0.59
C HIS A 36 6.70 -6.71 -0.41
N GLU A 37 6.10 -7.81 -0.85
CA GLU A 37 6.71 -8.71 -1.85
C GLU A 37 6.98 -7.98 -3.17
N GLU A 38 6.04 -7.18 -3.65
CA GLU A 38 6.22 -6.39 -4.87
C GLU A 38 7.36 -5.39 -4.75
N LEU A 39 7.47 -4.74 -3.59
CA LEU A 39 8.52 -3.74 -3.35
C LEU A 39 9.92 -4.36 -3.26
N LEU A 40 10.02 -5.62 -2.86
CA LEU A 40 11.29 -6.35 -2.76
C LEU A 40 11.59 -7.22 -3.98
N ASP A 41 10.68 -7.28 -4.96
CA ASP A 41 10.91 -8.01 -6.20
C ASP A 41 12.02 -7.33 -7.00
N GLU A 42 12.89 -8.14 -7.63
CA GLU A 42 14.02 -7.60 -8.40
C GLU A 42 13.59 -6.61 -9.50
N ARG A 43 12.37 -6.75 -10.01
CA ARG A 43 11.80 -5.84 -11.01
C ARG A 43 11.54 -4.44 -10.47
N ALA A 44 11.44 -4.29 -9.16
CA ALA A 44 11.29 -2.97 -8.54
C ALA A 44 12.58 -2.14 -8.64
N GLY A 45 13.71 -2.81 -8.74
CA GLY A 45 15.01 -2.18 -8.84
C GLY A 45 15.70 -2.01 -7.48
N GLU A 46 17.03 -1.98 -7.51
CA GLU A 46 17.84 -1.92 -6.30
C GLU A 46 17.57 -0.67 -5.45
N THR A 47 17.34 0.47 -6.10
CA THR A 47 17.05 1.73 -5.39
C THR A 47 15.80 1.60 -4.52
N VAL A 48 14.73 1.02 -5.07
CA VAL A 48 13.47 0.82 -4.33
C VAL A 48 13.68 -0.21 -3.22
N ILE A 49 14.30 -1.34 -3.54
CA ILE A 49 14.52 -2.43 -2.58
C ILE A 49 15.32 -1.92 -1.37
N THR A 50 16.42 -1.23 -1.62
CA THR A 50 17.28 -0.70 -0.55
C THR A 50 16.52 0.31 0.31
N ALA A 51 15.77 1.23 -0.30
CA ALA A 51 15.01 2.23 0.43
C ALA A 51 13.94 1.58 1.33
N VAL A 52 13.24 0.59 0.81
CA VAL A 52 12.19 -0.11 1.56
C VAL A 52 12.79 -0.92 2.72
N GLN A 53 13.90 -1.60 2.49
CA GLN A 53 14.57 -2.37 3.55
C GLN A 53 15.07 -1.48 4.69
N SER A 54 15.40 -0.23 4.40
CA SER A 54 15.88 0.73 5.39
C SER A 54 14.73 1.46 6.10
N ALA A 55 13.52 1.36 5.61
CA ALA A 55 12.36 2.10 6.14
C ALA A 55 11.70 1.32 7.27
N THR A 56 12.22 1.47 8.48
CA THR A 56 11.69 0.76 9.67
C THR A 56 10.29 1.18 10.07
N TRP A 57 9.82 2.31 9.55
CA TRP A 57 8.48 2.85 9.78
C TRP A 57 7.42 2.24 8.85
N LEU A 58 7.82 1.45 7.85
CA LEU A 58 6.91 0.61 7.07
C LEU A 58 6.68 -0.69 7.81
N GLU A 59 5.44 -0.93 8.24
CA GLU A 59 5.09 -2.13 8.99
C GLU A 59 4.29 -3.08 8.12
N ILE A 60 4.68 -4.34 8.11
CA ILE A 60 4.01 -5.38 7.33
C ILE A 60 2.91 -6.00 8.19
N GLN A 61 1.70 -6.08 7.66
CA GLN A 61 0.60 -6.73 8.35
C GLN A 61 -0.20 -7.60 7.39
N SER A 62 -0.41 -8.86 7.78
CA SER A 62 -1.18 -9.80 6.99
C SER A 62 -2.66 -9.44 7.00
N VAL A 63 -3.32 -9.62 5.85
CA VAL A 63 -4.77 -9.45 5.75
C VAL A 63 -5.45 -10.72 6.24
N GLN A 64 -6.41 -10.60 7.12
CA GLN A 64 -7.17 -11.73 7.67
C GLN A 64 -8.36 -12.09 6.78
N ASN A 65 -9.04 -11.10 6.22
CA ASN A 65 -10.24 -11.31 5.39
C ASN A 65 -9.87 -11.68 3.95
N ARG A 66 -9.55 -12.97 3.74
CA ARG A 66 -9.14 -13.46 2.42
C ARG A 66 -10.29 -13.49 1.42
N GLU A 67 -11.52 -13.62 1.87
CA GLU A 67 -12.70 -13.57 1.00
C GLU A 67 -12.82 -12.21 0.32
N LEU A 68 -12.60 -11.14 1.08
CA LEU A 68 -12.62 -9.79 0.52
C LEU A 68 -11.49 -9.58 -0.49
N VAL A 69 -10.30 -10.10 -0.20
CA VAL A 69 -9.17 -10.04 -1.15
C VAL A 69 -9.55 -10.73 -2.46
N ASP A 70 -10.11 -11.94 -2.38
CA ASP A 70 -10.48 -12.71 -3.57
C ASP A 70 -11.53 -11.98 -4.41
N GLU A 71 -12.52 -11.38 -3.75
CA GLU A 71 -13.53 -10.56 -4.43
C GLU A 71 -12.92 -9.35 -5.13
N LEU A 72 -12.05 -8.63 -4.45
CA LEU A 72 -11.40 -7.44 -5.00
C LEU A 72 -10.48 -7.78 -6.17
N ARG A 73 -9.89 -8.97 -6.19
CA ARG A 73 -9.00 -9.40 -7.28
C ARG A 73 -9.71 -9.54 -8.62
N THR A 74 -11.02 -9.52 -8.64
CA THR A 74 -11.78 -9.48 -9.90
C THR A 74 -11.72 -8.10 -10.55
N ARG A 75 -11.31 -7.06 -9.80
CA ARG A 75 -11.28 -5.66 -10.25
C ARG A 75 -9.88 -5.07 -10.27
N VAL A 76 -9.00 -5.51 -9.37
CA VAL A 76 -7.66 -4.95 -9.17
C VAL A 76 -6.64 -6.08 -8.96
N ASN A 77 -5.35 -5.74 -9.01
CA ASN A 77 -4.28 -6.73 -8.78
C ASN A 77 -4.19 -7.13 -7.29
N VAL A 78 -3.36 -8.12 -7.00
CA VAL A 78 -3.28 -8.67 -5.63
C VAL A 78 -2.77 -7.66 -4.61
N GLY A 79 -1.80 -6.84 -4.97
CA GLY A 79 -1.27 -5.80 -4.07
C GLY A 79 -2.33 -4.77 -3.71
N GLU A 80 -3.06 -4.29 -4.70
CA GLU A 80 -4.16 -3.36 -4.49
C GLU A 80 -5.29 -4.00 -3.68
N ALA A 81 -5.65 -5.25 -4.02
CA ALA A 81 -6.70 -5.97 -3.30
C ALA A 81 -6.35 -6.13 -1.81
N GLU A 82 -5.12 -6.51 -1.51
CA GLU A 82 -4.68 -6.64 -0.12
C GLU A 82 -4.63 -5.30 0.60
N ALA A 83 -4.16 -4.25 -0.07
CA ALA A 83 -4.11 -2.91 0.53
C ALA A 83 -5.51 -2.40 0.89
N ILE A 84 -6.47 -2.59 0.00
CA ILE A 84 -7.87 -2.19 0.24
C ILE A 84 -8.46 -3.01 1.39
N ALA A 85 -8.29 -4.34 1.35
CA ALA A 85 -8.82 -5.22 2.39
C ALA A 85 -8.19 -4.92 3.75
N LEU A 86 -6.89 -4.66 3.79
CA LEU A 86 -6.21 -4.27 5.04
C LEU A 86 -6.76 -2.94 5.58
N ALA A 87 -6.96 -1.97 4.71
CA ALA A 87 -7.50 -0.66 5.10
C ALA A 87 -8.89 -0.80 5.72
N VAL A 88 -9.73 -1.66 5.18
CA VAL A 88 -11.05 -1.94 5.76
C VAL A 88 -10.89 -2.61 7.14
N GLU A 89 -10.03 -3.62 7.21
CA GLU A 89 -9.85 -4.44 8.40
C GLU A 89 -9.33 -3.64 9.60
N VAL A 90 -8.37 -2.73 9.36
CA VAL A 90 -7.78 -1.91 10.43
C VAL A 90 -8.48 -0.57 10.61
N GLU A 91 -9.55 -0.34 9.87
CA GLU A 91 -10.27 0.94 9.89
C GLU A 91 -9.33 2.12 9.64
N ALA A 92 -8.57 2.03 8.55
CA ALA A 92 -7.55 3.03 8.23
C ALA A 92 -8.16 4.42 8.05
N ASN A 93 -7.46 5.42 8.56
CA ASN A 93 -7.83 6.82 8.35
C ASN A 93 -7.60 7.23 6.89
N ARG A 94 -6.62 6.60 6.24
CA ARG A 94 -6.29 6.90 4.85
C ARG A 94 -5.68 5.69 4.17
N LEU A 95 -6.02 5.51 2.90
CA LEU A 95 -5.41 4.52 2.00
C LEU A 95 -4.69 5.27 0.88
N LEU A 96 -3.38 5.08 0.77
CA LEU A 96 -2.57 5.68 -0.29
C LEU A 96 -2.54 4.73 -1.48
N ILE A 97 -3.18 5.13 -2.56
CA ILE A 97 -3.35 4.32 -3.76
C ILE A 97 -3.45 5.21 -4.99
N ASP A 98 -2.83 4.79 -6.08
CA ASP A 98 -2.66 5.59 -7.30
C ASP A 98 -3.54 5.11 -8.44
N GLU A 99 -3.84 3.79 -8.46
CA GLU A 99 -4.59 3.18 -9.55
C GLU A 99 -6.04 3.59 -9.51
N GLN A 100 -6.57 4.07 -10.64
CA GLN A 100 -7.94 4.54 -10.73
C GLN A 100 -8.96 3.47 -10.33
N LEU A 101 -8.78 2.24 -10.81
CA LEU A 101 -9.70 1.14 -10.47
C LEU A 101 -9.62 0.80 -8.98
N GLY A 102 -8.42 0.85 -8.40
CA GLY A 102 -8.23 0.64 -6.97
C GLY A 102 -8.90 1.72 -6.14
N ARG A 103 -8.79 2.99 -6.56
CA ARG A 103 -9.47 4.09 -5.90
C ARG A 103 -10.98 3.94 -5.94
N GLN A 104 -11.52 3.51 -7.09
CA GLN A 104 -12.95 3.29 -7.24
C GLN A 104 -13.43 2.16 -6.33
N ALA A 105 -12.69 1.06 -6.27
CA ALA A 105 -13.01 -0.06 -5.38
C ALA A 105 -12.98 0.37 -3.92
N ALA A 106 -11.98 1.16 -3.53
CA ALA A 106 -11.86 1.68 -2.17
C ALA A 106 -13.03 2.61 -1.83
N THR A 107 -13.40 3.49 -2.74
CA THR A 107 -14.54 4.41 -2.57
C THR A 107 -15.84 3.63 -2.39
N ASP A 108 -16.05 2.57 -3.18
CA ASP A 108 -17.25 1.71 -3.09
C ASP A 108 -17.35 1.04 -1.72
N LEU A 109 -16.23 0.84 -1.04
CA LEU A 109 -16.19 0.28 0.32
C LEU A 109 -16.20 1.36 1.40
N GLY A 110 -16.36 2.62 1.04
CA GLY A 110 -16.43 3.74 1.97
C GLY A 110 -15.09 4.20 2.51
N LEU A 111 -13.99 3.85 1.87
CA LEU A 111 -12.65 4.24 2.29
C LEU A 111 -12.28 5.63 1.78
N ASN A 112 -11.45 6.34 2.57
CA ASN A 112 -10.86 7.61 2.15
C ASN A 112 -9.56 7.32 1.40
N ALA A 113 -9.64 7.31 0.06
CA ALA A 113 -8.51 7.00 -0.80
C ALA A 113 -7.83 8.28 -1.29
N SER A 114 -6.48 8.29 -1.25
CA SER A 114 -5.66 9.41 -1.72
C SER A 114 -4.64 8.91 -2.73
N GLY A 115 -4.49 9.64 -3.85
CA GLY A 115 -3.40 9.42 -4.79
C GLY A 115 -2.19 10.29 -4.45
N GLU A 116 -1.09 10.00 -5.08
CA GLU A 116 0.10 10.83 -4.98
C GLU A 116 0.04 12.01 -5.91
#